data_480ed9bac4b5ed579addc98a85fea37c
#
_entry.id   480ed9bac4b5ed579addc98a85fea37c
#
_cell.length_a   1.000
_cell.length_b   1.000
_cell.length_c   1.000
_cell.angle_alpha   90.00
_cell.angle_beta   90.00
_cell.angle_gamma   90.00
#
_symmetry.space_group_name_H-M   'P 1'
#
loop_
_entity.id
_entity.type
_entity.pdbx_description
1 polymer ?
#
loop_
_entity_poly.entity_id
_entity_poly.type
_entity_poly.pdbx_seq_one_letter_code
_entity_poly.pdbx_strand_id
1 'polypeptide(L)'
;MSKYNILNFKDLPVVKRGKGVESVGLIRKELGSKVFSSGITNIPSGVSIPLHSHNVVEQITILEGRGVAEVEGKVYEVETFDTTFIRGGIDHRFINTSDSVLKILWIYASTDVTRTYTETGETVPQLTESEYDNK
;
A
#
# COMPACT_ATOMS: atom_id res chain seq x y z
N MET A 1 4.68 -24.00 17.04
CA MET A 1 4.53 -23.07 15.92
C MET A 1 4.20 -23.82 14.63
N SER A 2 3.24 -23.34 13.89
CA SER A 2 2.86 -23.95 12.63
C SER A 2 3.97 -23.78 11.58
N LYS A 3 4.11 -24.78 10.74
CA LYS A 3 5.07 -24.71 9.63
C LYS A 3 4.53 -23.87 8.48
N TYR A 4 3.21 -23.69 8.41
CA TYR A 4 2.56 -22.93 7.35
C TYR A 4 1.22 -22.40 7.81
N ASN A 5 0.68 -21.46 7.08
CA ASN A 5 -0.65 -20.90 7.29
C ASN A 5 -1.35 -20.77 5.94
N ILE A 6 -2.66 -21.08 5.95
CA ILE A 6 -3.52 -20.83 4.80
C ILE A 6 -4.46 -19.70 5.22
N LEU A 7 -4.39 -18.58 4.52
CA LEU A 7 -5.21 -17.41 4.85
C LEU A 7 -6.37 -17.34 3.87
N ASN A 8 -7.59 -17.29 4.40
CA ASN A 8 -8.76 -17.07 3.57
C ASN A 8 -9.06 -15.57 3.61
N PHE A 9 -8.96 -14.92 2.48
CA PHE A 9 -9.03 -13.46 2.39
C PHE A 9 -10.29 -12.89 3.07
N LYS A 10 -11.42 -13.56 2.91
CA LYS A 10 -12.70 -13.11 3.47
C LYS A 10 -12.69 -13.03 5.02
N ASP A 11 -11.76 -13.76 5.65
CA ASP A 11 -11.68 -13.82 7.12
C ASP A 11 -10.66 -12.84 7.69
N LEU A 12 -9.93 -12.13 6.83
CA LEU A 12 -8.91 -11.20 7.28
C LEU A 12 -9.52 -9.84 7.61
N PRO A 13 -9.01 -9.16 8.65
CA PRO A 13 -9.56 -7.87 9.05
C PRO A 13 -9.29 -6.79 8.00
N VAL A 14 -10.28 -5.93 7.80
CA VAL A 14 -10.18 -4.78 6.90
C VAL A 14 -9.81 -3.56 7.72
N VAL A 15 -8.76 -2.86 7.32
CA VAL A 15 -8.34 -1.61 7.94
C VAL A 15 -8.84 -0.47 7.06
N LYS A 16 -9.72 0.38 7.62
CA LYS A 16 -10.25 1.54 6.91
C LYS A 16 -9.26 2.68 7.05
N ARG A 17 -8.75 3.13 5.90
CA ARG A 17 -7.65 4.10 5.85
C ARG A 17 -8.14 5.54 5.71
N GLY A 18 -9.42 5.76 5.45
CA GLY A 18 -10.00 7.06 5.14
C GLY A 18 -10.26 7.24 3.65
N LYS A 19 -11.16 8.16 3.32
CA LYS A 19 -11.54 8.46 1.92
C LYS A 19 -11.99 7.24 1.13
N GLY A 20 -12.51 6.22 1.83
CA GLY A 20 -12.93 4.97 1.21
C GLY A 20 -11.80 4.01 0.87
N VAL A 21 -10.57 4.35 1.18
CA VAL A 21 -9.43 3.44 0.99
C VAL A 21 -9.47 2.36 2.06
N GLU A 22 -9.35 1.11 1.63
CA GLU A 22 -9.35 -0.05 2.54
C GLU A 22 -8.14 -0.91 2.27
N SER A 23 -7.52 -1.39 3.35
CA SER A 23 -6.36 -2.28 3.26
C SER A 23 -6.60 -3.55 4.05
N VAL A 24 -6.07 -4.66 3.54
CA VAL A 24 -6.10 -5.96 4.22
C VAL A 24 -4.67 -6.48 4.25
N GLY A 25 -4.13 -6.64 5.46
CA GLY A 25 -2.81 -7.26 5.63
C GLY A 25 -2.89 -8.74 5.32
N LEU A 26 -1.95 -9.25 4.55
CA LEU A 26 -1.84 -10.66 4.22
C LEU A 26 -0.77 -11.31 5.10
N ILE A 27 0.49 -11.01 4.81
CA ILE A 27 1.61 -11.52 5.61
C ILE A 27 2.06 -10.40 6.54
N ARG A 28 1.99 -10.65 7.84
CA ARG A 28 2.28 -9.65 8.86
C ARG A 28 3.12 -10.23 9.98
N LYS A 29 3.70 -9.36 10.76
CA LYS A 29 4.52 -9.71 11.92
C LYS A 29 3.76 -10.64 12.87
N GLU A 30 2.47 -10.36 13.11
CA GLU A 30 1.64 -11.15 14.02
C GLU A 30 1.46 -12.59 13.56
N LEU A 31 1.59 -12.84 12.27
CA LEU A 31 1.52 -14.18 11.70
C LEU A 31 2.79 -14.98 11.96
N GLY A 32 3.88 -14.28 12.27
CA GLY A 32 5.19 -14.90 12.49
C GLY A 32 6.22 -14.56 11.41
N SER A 33 5.87 -13.72 10.45
CA SER A 33 6.84 -13.28 9.44
C SER A 33 7.93 -12.44 10.10
N LYS A 34 9.17 -12.63 9.67
CA LYS A 34 10.32 -11.87 10.18
C LYS A 34 11.07 -11.14 9.07
N VAL A 35 10.74 -11.39 7.82
CA VAL A 35 11.51 -10.90 6.68
C VAL A 35 10.72 -9.93 5.82
N PHE A 36 9.44 -10.20 5.60
CA PHE A 36 8.63 -9.37 4.71
C PHE A 36 7.19 -9.25 5.23
N SER A 37 6.48 -8.28 4.70
CA SER A 37 5.05 -8.12 4.94
C SER A 37 4.37 -7.80 3.62
N SER A 38 3.07 -8.09 3.53
CA SER A 38 2.32 -7.84 2.32
C SER A 38 0.84 -7.63 2.62
N GLY A 39 0.16 -7.05 1.67
CA GLY A 39 -1.27 -6.83 1.78
C GLY A 39 -1.87 -6.30 0.49
N ILE A 40 -3.15 -6.02 0.56
CA ILE A 40 -3.91 -5.51 -0.58
C ILE A 40 -4.58 -4.21 -0.15
N THR A 41 -4.58 -3.21 -1.02
CA THR A 41 -5.29 -1.96 -0.80
C THR A 41 -6.22 -1.69 -1.98
N ASN A 42 -7.46 -1.30 -1.66
CA ASN A 42 -8.44 -0.86 -2.64
C ASN A 42 -8.51 0.66 -2.59
N ILE A 43 -8.32 1.28 -3.74
CA ILE A 43 -8.37 2.74 -3.89
C ILE A 43 -9.60 3.08 -4.73
N PRO A 44 -10.60 3.78 -4.15
CA PRO A 44 -11.80 4.13 -4.91
C PRO A 44 -11.50 5.05 -6.10
N SER A 45 -12.45 5.09 -7.04
CA SER A 45 -12.38 5.98 -8.18
C SER A 45 -12.09 7.42 -7.75
N GLY A 46 -11.15 8.06 -8.43
CA GLY A 46 -10.84 9.47 -8.21
C GLY A 46 -10.02 9.77 -6.94
N VAL A 47 -9.66 8.77 -6.16
CA VAL A 47 -8.92 8.98 -4.91
C VAL A 47 -7.42 8.88 -5.16
N SER A 48 -6.67 9.78 -4.54
CA SER A 48 -5.21 9.77 -4.53
C SER A 48 -4.72 9.39 -3.14
N ILE A 49 -3.71 8.53 -3.09
CA ILE A 49 -2.98 8.28 -1.85
C ILE A 49 -2.04 9.47 -1.64
N PRO A 50 -1.85 9.99 -0.41
CA PRO A 50 -0.91 11.07 -0.16
C PRO A 50 0.51 10.69 -0.55
N LEU A 51 1.29 11.66 -1.03
CA LEU A 51 2.72 11.45 -1.29
C LEU A 51 3.42 11.04 0.00
N HIS A 52 4.24 10.01 -0.09
CA HIS A 52 4.90 9.44 1.07
C HIS A 52 6.14 8.64 0.65
N SER A 53 6.92 8.26 1.65
CA SER A 53 8.03 7.33 1.48
C SER A 53 7.96 6.29 2.58
N HIS A 54 8.65 5.18 2.38
CA HIS A 54 8.79 4.14 3.39
C HIS A 54 10.24 3.98 3.81
N ASN A 55 10.45 3.34 4.95
CA ASN A 55 11.78 3.05 5.47
C ASN A 55 12.45 1.85 4.79
N VAL A 56 11.75 1.14 3.90
CA VAL A 56 12.24 -0.08 3.25
C VAL A 56 11.81 -0.08 1.78
N VAL A 57 12.40 -0.98 1.01
CA VAL A 57 12.04 -1.19 -0.38
C VAL A 57 10.66 -1.84 -0.46
N GLU A 58 9.88 -1.44 -1.49
CA GLU A 58 8.57 -2.04 -1.73
C GLU A 58 8.42 -2.49 -3.17
N GLN A 59 7.59 -3.51 -3.34
CA GLN A 59 7.03 -3.88 -4.63
C GLN A 59 5.54 -3.62 -4.58
N ILE A 60 4.99 -2.97 -5.61
CA ILE A 60 3.54 -2.86 -5.75
C ILE A 60 3.16 -3.36 -7.14
N THR A 61 2.19 -4.29 -7.16
CA THR A 61 1.63 -4.85 -8.40
C THR A 61 0.16 -4.49 -8.46
N ILE A 62 -0.27 -3.96 -9.59
CA ILE A 62 -1.69 -3.67 -9.82
C ILE A 62 -2.41 -5.00 -10.04
N LEU A 63 -3.41 -5.30 -9.21
CA LEU A 63 -4.20 -6.51 -9.36
C LEU A 63 -5.44 -6.29 -10.21
N GLU A 64 -6.00 -5.08 -10.15
CA GLU A 64 -7.25 -4.77 -10.85
C GLU A 64 -7.30 -3.27 -11.13
N GLY A 65 -7.75 -2.91 -12.32
CA GLY A 65 -7.96 -1.52 -12.69
C GLY A 65 -6.73 -0.88 -13.30
N ARG A 66 -6.75 0.44 -13.35
CA ARG A 66 -5.68 1.25 -13.92
C ARG A 66 -5.63 2.60 -13.21
N GLY A 67 -4.51 3.26 -13.31
CA GLY A 67 -4.33 4.56 -12.69
C GLY A 67 -2.97 5.12 -13.03
N VAL A 68 -2.42 5.89 -12.11
CA VAL A 68 -1.15 6.58 -12.29
C VAL A 68 -0.27 6.35 -11.07
N ALA A 69 1.01 6.05 -11.32
CA ALA A 69 2.04 6.06 -10.29
C ALA A 69 2.84 7.35 -10.43
N GLU A 70 2.95 8.10 -9.35
CA GLU A 70 3.79 9.29 -9.30
C GLU A 70 5.01 8.99 -8.44
N VAL A 71 6.21 9.14 -9.00
CA VAL A 71 7.46 8.82 -8.33
C VAL A 71 8.44 9.97 -8.57
N GLU A 72 8.85 10.65 -7.51
CA GLU A 72 9.76 11.79 -7.57
C GLU A 72 9.31 12.83 -8.60
N GLY A 73 8.03 13.14 -8.61
CA GLY A 73 7.46 14.15 -9.49
C GLY A 73 7.19 13.70 -10.93
N LYS A 74 7.54 12.47 -11.26
CA LYS A 74 7.28 11.90 -12.60
C LYS A 74 6.06 11.02 -12.54
N VAL A 75 5.28 11.02 -13.61
CA VAL A 75 3.98 10.35 -13.69
C VAL A 75 4.03 9.24 -14.72
N TYR A 76 3.55 8.06 -14.33
CA TYR A 76 3.54 6.87 -15.17
C TYR A 76 2.16 6.24 -15.14
N GLU A 77 1.58 5.95 -16.32
CA GLU A 77 0.33 5.21 -16.38
C GLU A 77 0.60 3.74 -16.07
N VAL A 78 -0.28 3.15 -15.26
CA VAL A 78 -0.17 1.74 -14.85
C VAL A 78 -1.52 1.06 -14.98
N GLU A 79 -1.48 -0.23 -15.28
CA GLU A 79 -2.68 -1.08 -15.41
C GLU A 79 -2.40 -2.45 -14.81
N THR A 80 -3.39 -3.34 -14.89
CA THR A 80 -3.31 -4.67 -14.27
C THR A 80 -2.00 -5.38 -14.59
N PHE A 81 -1.36 -5.86 -13.54
CA PHE A 81 -0.07 -6.58 -13.49
C PHE A 81 1.16 -5.71 -13.68
N ASP A 82 1.01 -4.43 -14.02
CA ASP A 82 2.16 -3.52 -13.97
C ASP A 82 2.68 -3.45 -12.54
N THR A 83 4.00 -3.34 -12.40
CA THR A 83 4.64 -3.46 -11.11
C THR A 83 5.66 -2.34 -10.91
N THR A 84 5.65 -1.75 -9.72
CA THR A 84 6.67 -0.77 -9.34
C THR A 84 7.62 -1.38 -8.32
N PHE A 85 8.87 -0.97 -8.38
CA PHE A 85 9.89 -1.32 -7.41
C PHE A 85 10.48 0.00 -6.90
N ILE A 86 10.19 0.34 -5.63
CA ILE A 86 10.55 1.64 -5.06
C ILE A 86 11.46 1.42 -3.86
N ARG A 87 12.63 2.01 -3.89
CA ARG A 87 13.57 1.92 -2.76
C ARG A 87 13.11 2.80 -1.61
N GLY A 88 13.61 2.49 -0.41
CA GLY A 88 13.30 3.28 0.76
C GLY A 88 13.68 4.75 0.59
N GLY A 89 12.89 5.65 1.15
CA GLY A 89 13.14 7.09 1.10
C GLY A 89 12.67 7.80 -0.16
N ILE A 90 12.12 7.08 -1.14
CA ILE A 90 11.67 7.68 -2.40
C ILE A 90 10.20 8.09 -2.28
N ASP A 91 9.91 9.37 -2.51
CA ASP A 91 8.54 9.89 -2.44
C ASP A 91 7.72 9.38 -3.62
N HIS A 92 6.54 8.83 -3.32
CA HIS A 92 5.68 8.24 -4.35
C HIS A 92 4.23 8.17 -3.89
N ARG A 93 3.34 7.93 -4.85
CA ARG A 93 1.93 7.63 -4.57
C ARG A 93 1.26 7.03 -5.79
N PHE A 94 0.08 6.45 -5.55
CA PHE A 94 -0.82 6.02 -6.62
C PHE A 94 -2.03 6.94 -6.66
N ILE A 95 -2.51 7.22 -7.86
CA ILE A 95 -3.68 8.05 -8.10
C ILE A 95 -4.63 7.21 -8.96
N ASN A 96 -5.85 7.01 -8.49
CA ASN A 96 -6.85 6.30 -9.28
C ASN A 96 -7.58 7.31 -10.17
N THR A 97 -7.15 7.39 -11.42
CA THR A 97 -7.74 8.29 -12.41
C THR A 97 -8.90 7.68 -13.17
N SER A 98 -9.26 6.42 -12.84
CA SER A 98 -10.32 5.70 -13.55
C SER A 98 -11.67 5.86 -12.84
N ASP A 99 -12.72 5.30 -13.43
CA ASP A 99 -14.07 5.32 -12.86
C ASP A 99 -14.40 4.02 -12.12
N SER A 100 -13.42 3.17 -11.87
CA SER A 100 -13.59 1.93 -11.11
C SER A 100 -12.49 1.81 -10.06
N VAL A 101 -12.56 0.77 -9.21
CA VAL A 101 -11.59 0.58 -8.14
C VAL A 101 -10.20 0.25 -8.69
N LEU A 102 -9.18 0.72 -8.02
CA LEU A 102 -7.79 0.35 -8.28
C LEU A 102 -7.34 -0.54 -7.12
N LYS A 103 -7.04 -1.80 -7.41
CA LYS A 103 -6.61 -2.75 -6.39
C LYS A 103 -5.13 -3.04 -6.55
N ILE A 104 -4.38 -2.84 -5.48
CA ILE A 104 -2.93 -3.02 -5.51
C ILE A 104 -2.50 -4.06 -4.47
N LEU A 105 -1.49 -4.84 -4.83
CA LEU A 105 -0.80 -5.74 -3.92
C LEU A 105 0.53 -5.08 -3.55
N TRP A 106 0.76 -4.89 -2.25
CA TRP A 106 2.03 -4.32 -1.77
C TRP A 106 2.82 -5.36 -0.99
N ILE A 107 4.14 -5.35 -1.20
CA ILE A 107 5.08 -6.23 -0.52
C ILE A 107 6.24 -5.37 -0.04
N TYR A 108 6.55 -5.44 1.25
CA TYR A 108 7.65 -4.69 1.87
C TYR A 108 8.70 -5.65 2.39
N ALA A 109 9.97 -5.25 2.31
CA ALA A 109 11.10 -6.06 2.77
C ALA A 109 11.33 -5.90 4.28
N SER A 110 10.26 -5.86 5.06
CA SER A 110 10.31 -5.76 6.52
C SER A 110 8.94 -6.05 7.09
N THR A 111 8.88 -6.33 8.39
CA THR A 111 7.62 -6.41 9.12
C THR A 111 7.38 -5.15 9.96
N ASP A 112 8.36 -4.24 10.03
CA ASP A 112 8.25 -2.96 10.75
C ASP A 112 8.36 -1.82 9.76
N VAL A 113 7.29 -1.59 9.00
CA VAL A 113 7.26 -0.61 7.94
C VAL A 113 6.65 0.69 8.44
N THR A 114 7.32 1.81 8.15
CA THR A 114 6.81 3.14 8.45
C THR A 114 6.47 3.88 7.16
N ARG A 115 5.62 4.89 7.30
CA ARG A 115 5.25 5.80 6.22
C ARG A 115 5.57 7.21 6.69
N THR A 116 6.33 7.94 5.86
CA THR A 116 6.61 9.35 6.12
C THR A 116 5.88 10.18 5.06
N TYR A 117 4.99 11.07 5.51
CA TYR A 117 4.25 11.92 4.59
C TYR A 117 5.15 13.03 4.08
N THR A 118 5.23 13.17 2.77
CA THR A 118 6.10 14.15 2.11
C THR A 118 5.75 15.58 2.52
N GLU A 119 4.45 15.88 2.59
CA GLU A 119 3.97 17.22 2.87
C GLU A 119 4.31 17.69 4.28
N THR A 120 4.15 16.83 5.27
CA THR A 120 4.32 17.22 6.70
C THR A 120 5.60 16.71 7.33
N GLY A 121 6.23 15.69 6.75
CA GLY A 121 7.38 15.02 7.36
C GLY A 121 6.99 14.09 8.50
N GLU A 122 5.71 13.94 8.79
CA GLU A 122 5.25 13.07 9.86
C GLU A 122 5.44 11.60 9.49
N THR A 123 5.95 10.81 10.44
CA THR A 123 6.16 9.37 10.27
C THR A 123 5.19 8.60 11.14
N VAL A 124 4.49 7.64 10.54
CA VAL A 124 3.51 6.79 11.23
C VAL A 124 3.72 5.33 10.80
N PRO A 125 3.17 4.35 11.56
CA PRO A 125 3.16 2.97 11.08
C PRO A 125 2.41 2.90 9.75
N GLN A 126 2.86 2.03 8.86
CA GLN A 126 2.33 1.96 7.49
C GLN A 126 0.85 1.59 7.45
N LEU A 127 0.39 0.70 8.32
CA LEU A 127 -0.99 0.22 8.30
C LEU A 127 -1.76 0.79 9.51
N THR A 128 -2.36 1.96 9.33
CA THR A 128 -3.07 2.69 10.39
C THR A 128 -4.44 3.11 9.88
N GLU A 129 -5.46 3.01 10.75
CA GLU A 129 -6.83 3.40 10.41
C GLU A 129 -6.95 4.90 10.18
N SER A 130 -7.76 5.27 9.20
CA SER A 130 -8.13 6.66 8.90
C SER A 130 -6.96 7.60 8.68
N GLU A 131 -5.78 7.07 8.34
CA GLU A 131 -4.60 7.92 8.21
C GLU A 131 -4.71 8.93 7.06
N TYR A 132 -5.49 8.61 6.01
CA TYR A 132 -5.61 9.47 4.84
C TYR A 132 -6.60 10.63 5.04
N ASP A 133 -7.46 10.54 6.02
CA ASP A 133 -8.41 11.61 6.30
C ASP A 133 -7.74 12.86 6.86
N ASN A 134 -6.59 12.68 7.50
CA ASN A 134 -5.85 13.74 8.17
C ASN A 134 -4.76 14.35 7.29
N LYS A 135 -4.65 13.89 6.07
CA LYS A 135 -3.59 14.30 5.11
C LYS A 135 -4.20 14.75 3.79
#